data_ffeb58e4f3f747525afe7a450f49effa
#
_entry.id   ffeb58e4f3f747525afe7a450f49effa
#
_cell.length_a   1.000
_cell.length_b   1.000
_cell.length_c   1.000
_cell.angle_alpha   90.00
_cell.angle_beta   90.00
_cell.angle_gamma   90.00
#
_symmetry.space_group_name_H-M   'P 1'
#
loop_
_entity.id
_entity.type
_entity.pdbx_description
1 polymer ?
#
loop_
_entity_poly.entity_id
_entity_poly.type
_entity_poly.pdbx_seq_one_letter_code
_entity_poly.pdbx_strand_id
1 'polypeptide(L)'
;MKWIKKHWFKILSIILILILGIYILSVGIKKARDHEIYKEPSPDTKIYTVWHVETFEGGGKSRLDYLKNVARSIEKDNPGVLFFIKQIDADNLQTELASSVPDIISFGYGVGKIVLPFLQSFDSTFNIRDELIESATFNNKIYALPFIVSGYAMITHGTQTNNFHCGTTGFTSPEMIYNDYQFSLAEVESQYEAYKDFVYNTDVTLLGTGRDVFRVNNLNKIGRANAIITPIDTYTDLIQYIGITNIDENIISFYSALLSDERQYSLSEYSLFSSKYDKIYFSGIYSDMEDAIYSCNIPNVFQ
;
A
#
# COMPACT_ATOMS: atom_id res chain seq x y z
N MET A 1 -27.74 24.92 41.05
CA MET A 1 -27.17 25.62 39.89
C MET A 1 -26.18 26.76 40.23
N LYS A 2 -26.37 27.57 41.28
CA LYS A 2 -25.44 28.67 41.64
C LYS A 2 -24.04 28.20 42.06
N TRP A 3 -23.91 27.01 42.68
CA TRP A 3 -22.65 26.45 43.14
C TRP A 3 -21.75 26.02 41.98
N ILE A 4 -22.31 25.41 40.93
CA ILE A 4 -21.59 25.00 39.71
C ILE A 4 -21.01 26.21 38.98
N LYS A 5 -21.77 27.33 38.90
CA LYS A 5 -21.29 28.58 38.29
C LYS A 5 -20.13 29.21 39.04
N LYS A 6 -20.09 29.02 40.38
CA LYS A 6 -19.01 29.58 41.23
C LYS A 6 -17.72 28.76 41.16
N HIS A 7 -17.80 27.46 40.79
CA HIS A 7 -16.64 26.53 40.81
C HIS A 7 -16.32 25.92 39.45
N TRP A 8 -16.96 26.40 38.39
CA TRP A 8 -16.84 25.78 37.05
C TRP A 8 -15.39 25.75 36.57
N PHE A 9 -14.58 26.78 36.83
CA PHE A 9 -13.15 26.78 36.46
C PHE A 9 -12.37 25.68 37.20
N LYS A 10 -12.68 25.42 38.47
CA LYS A 10 -12.03 24.33 39.22
C LYS A 10 -12.43 22.97 38.67
N ILE A 11 -13.70 22.80 38.31
CA ILE A 11 -14.21 21.56 37.71
C ILE A 11 -13.56 21.33 36.33
N LEU A 12 -13.47 22.37 35.52
CA LEU A 12 -12.82 22.30 34.19
C LEU A 12 -11.33 21.94 34.32
N SER A 13 -10.62 22.54 35.27
CA SER A 13 -9.21 22.23 35.54
C SER A 13 -9.00 20.78 35.98
N ILE A 14 -9.88 20.25 36.83
CA ILE A 14 -9.83 18.84 37.27
C ILE A 14 -10.07 17.90 36.09
N ILE A 15 -11.06 18.19 35.24
CA ILE A 15 -11.36 17.41 34.05
C ILE A 15 -10.15 17.43 33.08
N LEU A 16 -9.54 18.59 32.87
CA LEU A 16 -8.36 18.73 32.00
C LEU A 16 -7.16 17.91 32.49
N ILE A 17 -6.92 17.96 33.85
CA ILE A 17 -5.85 17.16 34.47
C ILE A 17 -6.13 15.66 34.34
N LEU A 18 -7.38 15.22 34.51
CA LEU A 18 -7.76 13.83 34.33
C LEU A 18 -7.56 13.36 32.87
N ILE A 19 -7.97 14.17 31.89
CA ILE A 19 -7.76 13.87 30.47
C ILE A 19 -6.26 13.79 30.13
N LEU A 20 -5.47 14.74 30.66
CA LEU A 20 -4.02 14.74 30.47
C LEU A 20 -3.37 13.52 31.14
N GLY A 21 -3.81 13.15 32.34
CA GLY A 21 -3.36 11.95 33.04
C GLY A 21 -3.66 10.65 32.26
N ILE A 22 -4.87 10.51 31.72
CA ILE A 22 -5.26 9.37 30.89
C ILE A 22 -4.42 9.33 29.61
N TYR A 23 -4.17 10.49 28.99
CA TYR A 23 -3.33 10.58 27.79
C TYR A 23 -1.88 10.14 28.08
N ILE A 24 -1.26 10.65 29.16
CA ILE A 24 0.09 10.28 29.58
C ILE A 24 0.18 8.79 29.91
N LEU A 25 -0.83 8.25 30.65
CA LEU A 25 -0.90 6.81 30.90
C LEU A 25 -1.03 5.98 29.64
N SER A 26 -1.86 6.38 28.69
CA SER A 26 -2.03 5.67 27.42
C SER A 26 -0.75 5.66 26.57
N VAL A 27 -0.03 6.79 26.53
CA VAL A 27 1.27 6.90 25.86
C VAL A 27 2.34 6.08 26.59
N GLY A 28 2.33 6.12 27.94
CA GLY A 28 3.25 5.32 28.77
C GLY A 28 3.04 3.81 28.60
N ILE A 29 1.78 3.35 28.58
CA ILE A 29 1.43 1.94 28.35
C ILE A 29 1.81 1.50 26.93
N LYS A 30 1.59 2.36 25.93
CA LYS A 30 2.00 2.07 24.56
C LYS A 30 3.52 1.94 24.47
N LYS A 31 4.28 2.87 25.06
CA LYS A 31 5.73 2.87 25.09
C LYS A 31 6.30 1.68 25.88
N ALA A 32 5.68 1.30 27.01
CA ALA A 32 6.07 0.12 27.77
C ALA A 32 5.81 -1.17 27.01
N ARG A 33 4.68 -1.28 26.28
CA ARG A 33 4.37 -2.42 25.44
C ARG A 33 5.33 -2.52 24.24
N ASP A 34 5.67 -1.39 23.63
CA ASP A 34 6.68 -1.34 22.56
C ASP A 34 8.07 -1.73 23.10
N HIS A 35 8.39 -1.43 24.35
CA HIS A 35 9.66 -1.82 24.99
C HIS A 35 9.71 -3.30 25.43
N GLU A 36 8.58 -3.91 25.78
CA GLU A 36 8.52 -5.36 26.07
C GLU A 36 8.70 -6.22 24.81
N ILE A 37 8.33 -5.68 23.64
CA ILE A 37 8.50 -6.33 22.33
C ILE A 37 9.99 -6.33 21.90
N TYR A 38 10.77 -5.35 22.34
CA TYR A 38 12.21 -5.24 22.07
C TYR A 38 13.06 -5.81 23.20
N LYS A 39 12.80 -7.08 23.63
CA LYS A 39 13.84 -7.82 24.32
C LYS A 39 15.00 -8.00 23.36
N GLU A 40 16.24 -7.75 23.85
CA GLU A 40 17.42 -8.04 23.03
C GLU A 40 17.31 -9.46 22.46
N PRO A 41 17.57 -9.64 21.15
CA PRO A 41 17.50 -10.95 20.53
C PRO A 41 18.37 -11.92 21.31
N SER A 42 17.85 -13.12 21.60
CA SER A 42 18.69 -14.17 22.17
C SER A 42 19.80 -14.55 21.17
N PRO A 43 20.92 -15.11 21.60
CA PRO A 43 21.97 -15.56 20.67
C PRO A 43 21.49 -16.50 19.56
N ASP A 44 20.38 -17.19 19.80
CA ASP A 44 19.75 -18.13 18.86
C ASP A 44 18.64 -17.48 18.00
N THR A 45 18.45 -16.16 18.07
CA THR A 45 17.41 -15.49 17.30
C THR A 45 17.79 -15.44 15.82
N LYS A 46 16.91 -15.98 14.97
CA LYS A 46 17.02 -15.86 13.51
C LYS A 46 16.46 -14.50 13.07
N ILE A 47 17.24 -13.75 12.31
CA ILE A 47 16.85 -12.45 11.76
C ILE A 47 16.71 -12.61 10.26
N TYR A 48 15.52 -12.30 9.73
CA TYR A 48 15.23 -12.26 8.30
C TYR A 48 15.15 -10.82 7.82
N THR A 49 15.77 -10.53 6.70
CA THR A 49 15.77 -9.20 6.09
C THR A 49 14.68 -9.11 5.03
N VAL A 50 13.85 -8.07 5.14
CA VAL A 50 12.77 -7.79 4.18
C VAL A 50 13.01 -6.41 3.59
N TRP A 51 13.22 -6.34 2.29
CA TRP A 51 13.25 -5.05 1.60
C TRP A 51 11.90 -4.71 1.02
N HIS A 52 11.48 -3.47 1.21
CA HIS A 52 10.26 -2.92 0.65
C HIS A 52 10.60 -1.79 -0.32
N VAL A 53 10.28 -1.99 -1.59
CA VAL A 53 10.52 -1.04 -2.68
C VAL A 53 9.17 -0.53 -3.17
N GLU A 54 8.92 0.77 -3.01
CA GLU A 54 7.71 1.41 -3.50
C GLU A 54 7.97 2.01 -4.88
N THR A 55 7.18 1.57 -5.89
CA THR A 55 7.26 2.05 -7.27
C THR A 55 6.04 2.89 -7.67
N PHE A 56 5.02 2.99 -6.82
CA PHE A 56 3.80 3.76 -7.06
C PHE A 56 3.19 4.25 -5.74
N GLU A 57 2.35 5.30 -5.80
CA GLU A 57 1.52 5.72 -4.69
C GLU A 57 0.22 4.91 -4.66
N GLY A 58 -0.11 4.27 -3.54
CA GLY A 58 -1.35 3.51 -3.39
C GLY A 58 -1.89 3.56 -1.97
N GLY A 59 -3.23 3.61 -1.86
CA GLY A 59 -3.93 3.55 -0.60
C GLY A 59 -3.80 4.77 0.32
N GLY A 60 -4.51 4.72 1.44
CA GLY A 60 -4.57 5.81 2.44
C GLY A 60 -3.49 5.75 3.52
N LYS A 61 -2.88 4.59 3.74
CA LYS A 61 -1.85 4.35 4.76
C LYS A 61 -0.59 3.73 4.13
N SER A 62 0.49 3.68 4.91
CA SER A 62 1.78 3.13 4.49
C SER A 62 1.73 1.61 4.30
N ARG A 63 2.21 1.12 3.15
CA ARG A 63 2.40 -0.32 2.87
C ARG A 63 3.54 -0.91 3.71
N LEU A 64 4.56 -0.10 4.00
CA LEU A 64 5.63 -0.49 4.91
C LEU A 64 5.09 -0.81 6.32
N ASP A 65 4.14 0.00 6.83
CA ASP A 65 3.53 -0.25 8.13
C ASP A 65 2.64 -1.50 8.10
N TYR A 66 2.00 -1.78 6.97
CA TYR A 66 1.27 -3.03 6.77
C TYR A 66 2.20 -4.24 6.90
N LEU A 67 3.34 -4.26 6.19
CA LEU A 67 4.35 -5.32 6.30
C LEU A 67 4.89 -5.47 7.72
N LYS A 68 5.19 -4.36 8.40
CA LYS A 68 5.63 -4.37 9.80
C LYS A 68 4.59 -4.97 10.74
N ASN A 69 3.31 -4.73 10.49
CA ASN A 69 2.23 -5.29 11.30
C ASN A 69 2.09 -6.81 11.08
N VAL A 70 2.30 -7.28 9.85
CA VAL A 70 2.35 -8.72 9.54
C VAL A 70 3.54 -9.36 10.26
N ALA A 71 4.74 -8.79 10.13
CA ALA A 71 5.95 -9.28 10.80
C ALA A 71 5.75 -9.43 12.31
N ARG A 72 5.28 -8.36 12.98
CA ARG A 72 5.02 -8.37 14.43
C ARG A 72 4.03 -9.45 14.87
N SER A 73 3.06 -9.80 14.06
CA SER A 73 2.13 -10.88 14.40
C SER A 73 2.83 -12.24 14.43
N ILE A 74 3.74 -12.48 13.50
CA ILE A 74 4.51 -13.73 13.42
C ILE A 74 5.54 -13.80 14.55
N GLU A 75 6.27 -12.71 14.78
CA GLU A 75 7.26 -12.59 15.85
C GLU A 75 6.67 -12.83 17.23
N LYS A 76 5.42 -12.40 17.45
CA LYS A 76 4.70 -12.63 18.70
C LYS A 76 4.46 -14.12 18.96
N ASP A 77 4.12 -14.86 17.91
CA ASP A 77 3.78 -16.28 18.01
C ASP A 77 5.01 -17.19 17.89
N ASN A 78 6.15 -16.64 17.41
CA ASN A 78 7.41 -17.35 17.20
C ASN A 78 8.58 -16.62 17.91
N PRO A 79 8.73 -16.76 19.24
CA PRO A 79 9.85 -16.18 19.95
C PRO A 79 11.19 -16.72 19.41
N GLY A 80 12.08 -15.85 19.01
CA GLY A 80 13.36 -16.22 18.39
C GLY A 80 13.38 -16.05 16.86
N VAL A 81 12.31 -15.47 16.28
CA VAL A 81 12.26 -15.04 14.88
C VAL A 81 12.01 -13.53 14.84
N LEU A 82 12.80 -12.81 14.05
CA LEU A 82 12.62 -11.36 13.82
C LEU A 82 12.68 -11.06 12.32
N PHE A 83 11.86 -10.12 11.87
CA PHE A 83 11.87 -9.62 10.50
C PHE A 83 12.33 -8.14 10.49
N PHE A 84 13.53 -7.91 10.00
CA PHE A 84 14.07 -6.56 9.82
C PHE A 84 13.59 -6.00 8.48
N ILE A 85 12.60 -5.09 8.52
CA ILE A 85 12.01 -4.50 7.31
C ILE A 85 12.65 -3.14 7.02
N LYS A 86 13.35 -3.05 5.88
CA LYS A 86 14.01 -1.85 5.37
C LYS A 86 13.27 -1.34 4.12
N GLN A 87 12.94 -0.06 4.06
CA GLN A 87 12.51 0.58 2.81
C GLN A 87 13.74 0.89 1.96
N ILE A 88 13.67 0.54 0.69
CA ILE A 88 14.69 0.81 -0.32
C ILE A 88 14.08 1.74 -1.37
N ASP A 89 14.83 2.75 -1.75
CA ASP A 89 14.51 3.59 -2.88
C ASP A 89 14.67 2.79 -4.18
N ALA A 90 13.69 2.85 -5.06
CA ALA A 90 13.69 2.12 -6.31
C ALA A 90 14.89 2.47 -7.22
N ASP A 91 15.31 3.74 -7.23
CA ASP A 91 16.47 4.21 -8.00
C ASP A 91 17.80 3.63 -7.49
N ASN A 92 17.87 3.32 -6.19
CA ASN A 92 19.06 2.76 -5.56
C ASN A 92 19.06 1.22 -5.49
N LEU A 93 17.96 0.56 -5.88
CA LEU A 93 17.77 -0.88 -5.70
C LEU A 93 18.90 -1.72 -6.29
N GLN A 94 19.35 -1.41 -7.51
CA GLN A 94 20.41 -2.16 -8.16
C GLN A 94 21.74 -2.08 -7.40
N THR A 95 22.08 -0.91 -6.87
CA THR A 95 23.30 -0.69 -6.06
C THR A 95 23.21 -1.41 -4.72
N GLU A 96 22.07 -1.36 -4.07
CA GLU A 96 21.83 -2.05 -2.80
C GLU A 96 21.92 -3.57 -2.97
N LEU A 97 21.31 -4.15 -4.03
CA LEU A 97 21.37 -5.58 -4.34
C LEU A 97 22.79 -6.06 -4.68
N ALA A 98 23.63 -5.21 -5.25
CA ALA A 98 25.03 -5.54 -5.51
C ALA A 98 25.86 -5.65 -4.23
N SER A 99 25.45 -5.00 -3.14
CA SER A 99 26.14 -5.02 -1.85
C SER A 99 25.59 -6.07 -0.89
N SER A 100 24.29 -6.31 -0.90
CA SER A 100 23.64 -7.33 -0.07
C SER A 100 22.30 -7.75 -0.66
N VAL A 101 21.92 -9.02 -0.48
CA VAL A 101 20.64 -9.56 -0.95
C VAL A 101 19.78 -9.87 0.28
N PRO A 102 18.56 -9.33 0.40
CA PRO A 102 17.67 -9.65 1.52
C PRO A 102 17.04 -11.02 1.34
N ASP A 103 16.43 -11.57 2.38
CA ASP A 103 15.72 -12.87 2.32
C ASP A 103 14.38 -12.74 1.58
N ILE A 104 13.75 -11.58 1.68
CA ILE A 104 12.44 -11.25 1.07
C ILE A 104 12.52 -9.88 0.41
N ILE A 105 11.96 -9.76 -0.80
CA ILE A 105 11.84 -8.48 -1.50
C ILE A 105 10.38 -8.21 -1.83
N SER A 106 9.84 -7.10 -1.34
CA SER A 106 8.56 -6.55 -1.75
C SER A 106 8.80 -5.44 -2.78
N PHE A 107 8.22 -5.55 -3.97
CA PHE A 107 8.49 -4.66 -5.10
C PHE A 107 7.26 -4.47 -5.98
N GLY A 108 7.25 -3.46 -6.86
CA GLY A 108 6.20 -3.22 -7.83
C GLY A 108 6.70 -3.28 -9.27
N TYR A 109 5.83 -2.90 -10.20
CA TYR A 109 6.17 -2.80 -11.61
C TYR A 109 7.34 -1.83 -11.85
N GLY A 110 8.12 -2.06 -12.90
CA GLY A 110 9.27 -1.25 -13.29
C GLY A 110 10.62 -1.74 -12.75
N VAL A 111 10.65 -2.45 -11.61
CA VAL A 111 11.90 -2.99 -11.03
C VAL A 111 12.00 -4.51 -11.09
N GLY A 112 11.00 -5.19 -11.62
CA GLY A 112 10.95 -6.65 -11.66
C GLY A 112 12.16 -7.30 -12.33
N LYS A 113 12.65 -6.75 -13.44
CA LYS A 113 13.87 -7.24 -14.14
C LYS A 113 15.12 -7.16 -13.27
N ILE A 114 15.19 -6.17 -12.38
CA ILE A 114 16.35 -5.98 -11.48
C ILE A 114 16.36 -7.05 -10.40
N VAL A 115 15.19 -7.41 -9.87
CA VAL A 115 15.07 -8.36 -8.75
C VAL A 115 15.04 -9.82 -9.21
N LEU A 116 14.52 -10.12 -10.41
CA LEU A 116 14.33 -11.49 -10.92
C LEU A 116 15.56 -12.40 -10.78
N PRO A 117 16.81 -11.97 -11.05
CA PRO A 117 18.00 -12.82 -10.94
C PRO A 117 18.27 -13.36 -9.53
N PHE A 118 17.68 -12.75 -8.50
CA PHE A 118 17.86 -13.09 -7.10
C PHE A 118 16.74 -13.96 -6.54
N LEU A 119 15.60 -14.07 -7.26
CA LEU A 119 14.40 -14.69 -6.76
C LEU A 119 14.39 -16.21 -6.94
N GLN A 120 13.83 -16.90 -5.97
CA GLN A 120 13.48 -18.32 -6.05
C GLN A 120 12.07 -18.47 -6.61
N SER A 121 11.83 -19.55 -7.36
CA SER A 121 10.49 -19.85 -7.87
C SER A 121 9.61 -20.58 -6.83
N PHE A 122 8.30 -20.40 -6.95
CA PHE A 122 7.28 -21.05 -6.13
C PHE A 122 6.46 -22.05 -6.93
N ASP A 123 5.91 -23.04 -6.20
CA ASP A 123 4.93 -23.99 -6.75
C ASP A 123 3.50 -23.75 -6.20
N SER A 124 3.30 -22.73 -5.34
CA SER A 124 2.02 -22.44 -4.67
C SER A 124 1.50 -21.05 -5.02
N THR A 125 0.19 -20.95 -5.26
CA THR A 125 -0.51 -19.70 -5.63
C THR A 125 -1.26 -19.05 -4.46
N PHE A 126 -1.39 -19.66 -3.31
CA PHE A 126 -2.08 -19.12 -2.12
C PHE A 126 -3.49 -18.56 -2.38
N ASN A 127 -4.27 -19.15 -3.31
CA ASN A 127 -5.61 -18.69 -3.69
C ASN A 127 -5.64 -17.23 -4.19
N ILE A 128 -4.61 -16.84 -4.94
CA ILE A 128 -4.51 -15.54 -5.61
C ILE A 128 -5.19 -15.65 -6.99
N ARG A 129 -5.72 -14.56 -7.50
CA ARG A 129 -6.35 -14.48 -8.82
C ARG A 129 -5.36 -14.88 -9.92
N ASP A 130 -5.81 -15.66 -10.91
CA ASP A 130 -4.96 -16.24 -11.94
C ASP A 130 -4.24 -15.18 -12.78
N GLU A 131 -4.91 -14.10 -13.17
CA GLU A 131 -4.31 -13.00 -13.93
C GLU A 131 -3.19 -12.28 -13.18
N LEU A 132 -3.29 -12.22 -11.86
CA LEU A 132 -2.24 -11.67 -11.00
C LEU A 132 -1.04 -12.63 -10.88
N ILE A 133 -1.29 -13.94 -10.84
CA ILE A 133 -0.22 -14.94 -10.86
C ILE A 133 0.49 -14.94 -12.21
N GLU A 134 -0.24 -14.83 -13.33
CA GLU A 134 0.34 -14.70 -14.66
C GLU A 134 1.27 -13.49 -14.77
N SER A 135 0.91 -12.36 -14.15
CA SER A 135 1.74 -11.15 -14.14
C SER A 135 3.07 -11.31 -13.39
N ALA A 136 3.18 -12.31 -12.50
CA ALA A 136 4.38 -12.65 -11.72
C ALA A 136 5.07 -13.94 -12.18
N THR A 137 4.69 -14.45 -13.35
CA THR A 137 5.22 -15.66 -13.94
C THR A 137 6.25 -15.34 -15.03
N PHE A 138 7.43 -15.97 -14.96
CA PHE A 138 8.47 -15.86 -15.96
C PHE A 138 8.97 -17.26 -16.35
N ASN A 139 9.05 -17.55 -17.66
CA ASN A 139 9.44 -18.88 -18.15
C ASN A 139 8.66 -20.04 -17.51
N ASN A 140 7.35 -19.90 -17.37
CA ASN A 140 6.42 -20.86 -16.77
C ASN A 140 6.70 -21.16 -15.28
N LYS A 141 7.38 -20.27 -14.56
CA LYS A 141 7.61 -20.36 -13.12
C LYS A 141 7.16 -19.09 -12.43
N ILE A 142 6.54 -19.24 -11.27
CA ILE A 142 6.12 -18.13 -10.42
C ILE A 142 7.32 -17.68 -9.58
N TYR A 143 7.74 -16.42 -9.69
CA TYR A 143 8.87 -15.86 -8.93
C TYR A 143 8.45 -14.85 -7.86
N ALA A 144 7.23 -14.37 -7.92
CA ALA A 144 6.70 -13.49 -6.88
C ALA A 144 5.19 -13.72 -6.72
N LEU A 145 4.67 -13.33 -5.56
CA LEU A 145 3.23 -13.40 -5.28
C LEU A 145 2.71 -11.97 -5.11
N PRO A 146 1.71 -11.56 -5.88
CA PRO A 146 1.03 -10.29 -5.67
C PRO A 146 0.24 -10.35 -4.36
N PHE A 147 0.37 -9.32 -3.52
CA PHE A 147 -0.32 -9.28 -2.22
C PHE A 147 -1.12 -8.01 -1.98
N ILE A 148 -0.87 -6.97 -2.75
CA ILE A 148 -1.63 -5.72 -2.77
C ILE A 148 -1.88 -5.34 -4.21
N VAL A 149 -3.10 -4.89 -4.49
CA VAL A 149 -3.49 -4.31 -5.77
C VAL A 149 -3.98 -2.89 -5.55
N SER A 150 -3.78 -2.03 -6.53
CA SER A 150 -4.39 -0.71 -6.64
C SER A 150 -4.80 -0.47 -8.08
N GLY A 151 -5.54 0.60 -8.32
CA GLY A 151 -6.02 0.93 -9.66
C GLY A 151 -5.94 2.42 -9.93
N TYR A 152 -6.20 2.78 -11.17
CA TYR A 152 -6.32 4.16 -11.61
C TYR A 152 -7.79 4.61 -11.62
N ALA A 153 -7.99 5.92 -11.53
CA ALA A 153 -9.28 6.54 -11.72
C ALA A 153 -9.14 7.89 -12.44
N MET A 154 -10.10 8.22 -13.29
CA MET A 154 -10.30 9.59 -13.74
C MET A 154 -11.01 10.38 -12.67
N ILE A 155 -10.49 11.55 -12.31
CA ILE A 155 -11.04 12.42 -11.28
C ILE A 155 -11.27 13.80 -11.89
N THR A 156 -12.52 14.30 -11.83
CA THR A 156 -12.95 15.56 -12.49
C THR A 156 -13.72 16.44 -11.53
N HIS A 157 -13.78 17.75 -11.84
CA HIS A 157 -14.62 18.74 -11.14
C HIS A 157 -16.05 18.85 -11.72
N GLY A 158 -16.62 17.73 -12.18
CA GLY A 158 -18.01 17.67 -12.71
C GLY A 158 -18.07 17.45 -14.21
N THR A 159 -17.22 18.09 -15.01
CA THR A 159 -17.06 17.85 -16.45
C THR A 159 -15.64 17.36 -16.75
N GLN A 160 -15.54 16.35 -17.60
CA GLN A 160 -14.26 15.92 -18.10
C GLN A 160 -13.69 17.00 -19.02
N THR A 161 -12.45 17.40 -18.78
CA THR A 161 -11.69 18.31 -19.63
C THR A 161 -10.70 17.52 -20.47
N ASN A 162 -10.16 18.12 -21.54
CA ASN A 162 -9.10 17.49 -22.34
C ASN A 162 -7.69 17.73 -21.76
N ASN A 163 -7.60 18.32 -20.58
CA ASN A 163 -6.36 18.64 -19.89
C ASN A 163 -6.11 17.61 -18.78
N PHE A 164 -5.49 16.49 -19.15
CA PHE A 164 -5.21 15.38 -18.23
C PHE A 164 -3.84 15.55 -17.60
N HIS A 165 -3.75 15.42 -16.29
CA HIS A 165 -2.52 15.43 -15.53
C HIS A 165 -2.31 14.07 -14.83
N CYS A 166 -1.10 13.56 -14.93
CA CYS A 166 -0.63 12.36 -14.24
C CYS A 166 0.82 12.55 -13.83
N GLY A 167 1.17 12.07 -12.65
CA GLY A 167 2.58 11.99 -12.24
C GLY A 167 3.19 10.71 -12.77
N THR A 168 4.39 10.83 -13.32
CA THR A 168 5.19 9.68 -13.69
C THR A 168 6.27 9.47 -12.64
N THR A 169 6.41 8.23 -12.17
CA THR A 169 7.50 7.85 -11.27
C THR A 169 8.67 7.22 -12.03
N GLY A 170 8.54 7.03 -13.36
CA GLY A 170 9.43 6.23 -14.17
C GLY A 170 9.28 4.71 -13.97
N PHE A 171 8.40 4.28 -13.06
CA PHE A 171 8.15 2.87 -12.71
C PHE A 171 6.75 2.39 -13.07
N THR A 172 5.86 3.27 -13.49
CA THR A 172 4.49 2.96 -13.94
C THR A 172 4.34 3.28 -15.41
N SER A 173 3.38 2.65 -16.08
CA SER A 173 3.10 2.82 -17.52
C SER A 173 1.68 3.31 -17.78
N PRO A 174 1.29 4.48 -17.24
CA PRO A 174 -0.07 5.00 -17.41
C PRO A 174 -0.41 5.35 -18.86
N GLU A 175 0.57 5.45 -19.76
CA GLU A 175 0.38 5.63 -21.22
C GLU A 175 -0.48 4.54 -21.84
N MET A 176 -0.53 3.35 -21.27
CA MET A 176 -1.41 2.27 -21.74
C MET A 176 -2.90 2.67 -21.61
N ILE A 177 -3.23 3.51 -20.65
CA ILE A 177 -4.58 4.03 -20.45
C ILE A 177 -4.89 5.10 -21.50
N TYR A 178 -3.93 5.94 -21.90
CA TYR A 178 -4.15 7.02 -22.86
C TYR A 178 -4.50 6.51 -24.26
N ASN A 179 -3.85 5.43 -24.67
CA ASN A 179 -4.11 4.81 -25.96
C ASN A 179 -5.57 4.37 -26.08
N ASP A 180 -6.18 3.94 -24.98
CA ASP A 180 -7.58 3.52 -24.96
C ASP A 180 -8.54 4.71 -24.97
N TYR A 181 -8.19 5.82 -24.36
CA TYR A 181 -9.06 7.00 -24.20
C TYR A 181 -8.78 8.14 -25.17
N GLN A 182 -7.74 8.06 -26.01
CA GLN A 182 -7.39 9.04 -27.06
C GLN A 182 -7.24 10.49 -26.58
N PHE A 183 -6.67 10.72 -25.41
CA PHE A 183 -6.41 12.08 -24.92
C PHE A 183 -4.90 12.37 -24.80
N SER A 184 -4.56 13.66 -24.85
CA SER A 184 -3.19 14.11 -24.59
C SER A 184 -2.98 14.30 -23.09
N LEU A 185 -1.85 13.84 -22.60
CA LEU A 185 -1.48 13.92 -21.18
C LEU A 185 -0.41 14.98 -20.96
N ALA A 186 -0.56 15.74 -19.87
CA ALA A 186 0.52 16.51 -19.28
C ALA A 186 1.19 15.66 -18.18
N GLU A 187 2.40 15.20 -18.45
CA GLU A 187 3.23 14.56 -17.45
C GLU A 187 3.82 15.62 -16.52
N VAL A 188 3.70 15.38 -15.22
CA VAL A 188 4.27 16.23 -14.18
C VAL A 188 5.28 15.43 -13.33
N GLU A 189 6.17 16.11 -12.62
CA GLU A 189 7.30 15.49 -11.93
C GLU A 189 6.91 14.38 -10.94
N SER A 190 5.71 14.50 -10.32
CA SER A 190 5.23 13.49 -9.39
C SER A 190 3.70 13.40 -9.39
N GLN A 191 3.17 12.27 -8.92
CA GLN A 191 1.73 12.10 -8.74
C GLN A 191 1.14 13.12 -7.74
N TYR A 192 1.92 13.55 -6.76
CA TYR A 192 1.48 14.59 -5.83
C TYR A 192 1.36 15.97 -6.48
N GLU A 193 2.21 16.31 -7.45
CA GLU A 193 2.06 17.55 -8.24
C GLU A 193 0.81 17.49 -9.11
N ALA A 194 0.55 16.38 -9.82
CA ALA A 194 -0.69 16.18 -10.57
C ALA A 194 -1.94 16.37 -9.67
N TYR A 195 -1.92 15.79 -8.48
CA TYR A 195 -3.00 15.97 -7.49
C TYR A 195 -3.14 17.43 -7.06
N LYS A 196 -2.06 18.17 -6.84
CA LYS A 196 -2.10 19.60 -6.49
C LYS A 196 -2.69 20.42 -7.62
N ASP A 197 -2.26 20.18 -8.86
CA ASP A 197 -2.80 20.86 -10.02
C ASP A 197 -4.31 20.67 -10.13
N PHE A 198 -4.79 19.44 -9.93
CA PHE A 198 -6.21 19.14 -9.89
C PHE A 198 -6.94 19.92 -8.77
N VAL A 199 -6.38 20.00 -7.57
CA VAL A 199 -7.03 20.67 -6.43
C VAL A 199 -7.18 22.19 -6.67
N TYR A 200 -6.19 22.80 -7.34
CA TYR A 200 -6.16 24.25 -7.55
C TYR A 200 -6.70 24.70 -8.92
N ASN A 201 -6.91 23.80 -9.86
CA ASN A 201 -7.35 24.11 -11.21
C ASN A 201 -8.53 23.24 -11.64
N THR A 202 -9.70 23.86 -11.81
CA THR A 202 -10.93 23.17 -12.19
C THR A 202 -10.94 22.66 -13.64
N ASP A 203 -10.00 23.12 -14.49
CA ASP A 203 -9.87 22.70 -15.89
C ASP A 203 -8.93 21.49 -16.04
N VAL A 204 -8.48 20.90 -14.93
CA VAL A 204 -7.65 19.70 -14.92
C VAL A 204 -8.50 18.48 -14.64
N THR A 205 -8.30 17.43 -15.45
CA THR A 205 -8.71 16.06 -15.13
C THR A 205 -7.49 15.31 -14.59
N LEU A 206 -7.60 14.76 -13.39
CA LEU A 206 -6.53 13.96 -12.79
C LEU A 206 -6.68 12.49 -13.17
N LEU A 207 -5.65 11.91 -13.77
CA LEU A 207 -5.49 10.46 -13.79
C LEU A 207 -4.82 10.07 -12.47
N GLY A 208 -5.65 9.70 -11.51
CA GLY A 208 -5.23 9.47 -10.13
C GLY A 208 -5.00 8.01 -9.83
N THR A 209 -4.11 7.74 -8.89
CA THR A 209 -3.91 6.42 -8.27
C THR A 209 -4.88 6.20 -7.11
N GLY A 210 -4.87 5.00 -6.52
CA GLY A 210 -5.65 4.72 -5.31
C GLY A 210 -5.36 5.69 -4.14
N ARG A 211 -4.17 6.31 -4.08
CA ARG A 211 -3.84 7.37 -3.11
C ARG A 211 -4.64 8.65 -3.37
N ASP A 212 -4.77 9.04 -4.63
CA ASP A 212 -5.52 10.25 -4.98
C ASP A 212 -7.02 10.05 -4.81
N VAL A 213 -7.52 8.86 -5.14
CA VAL A 213 -8.90 8.46 -4.82
C VAL A 213 -9.15 8.62 -3.32
N PHE A 214 -8.23 8.17 -2.46
CA PHE A 214 -8.35 8.35 -1.01
C PHE A 214 -8.35 9.83 -0.61
N ARG A 215 -7.43 10.64 -1.14
CA ARG A 215 -7.34 12.08 -0.86
C ARG A 215 -8.62 12.81 -1.25
N VAL A 216 -9.07 12.62 -2.49
CA VAL A 216 -10.23 13.32 -3.06
C VAL A 216 -11.55 12.84 -2.43
N ASN A 217 -11.71 11.55 -2.19
CA ASN A 217 -12.89 11.02 -1.51
C ASN A 217 -13.03 11.60 -0.08
N ASN A 218 -11.92 11.82 0.61
CA ASN A 218 -11.96 12.50 1.90
C ASN A 218 -12.33 13.99 1.79
N LEU A 219 -11.86 14.70 0.75
CA LEU A 219 -12.29 16.08 0.49
C LEU A 219 -13.79 16.14 0.17
N ASN A 220 -14.31 15.22 -0.63
CA ASN A 220 -15.73 15.10 -0.93
C ASN A 220 -16.56 14.88 0.36
N LYS A 221 -16.14 13.94 1.22
CA LYS A 221 -16.85 13.63 2.48
C LYS A 221 -16.98 14.82 3.43
N ILE A 222 -15.98 15.70 3.46
CA ILE A 222 -16.01 16.90 4.31
C ILE A 222 -16.54 18.15 3.59
N GLY A 223 -17.08 17.98 2.36
CA GLY A 223 -17.67 19.06 1.57
C GLY A 223 -16.67 20.11 1.05
N ARG A 224 -15.39 19.78 0.97
CA ARG A 224 -14.32 20.64 0.43
C ARG A 224 -14.06 20.43 -1.06
N ALA A 225 -14.56 19.36 -1.63
CA ALA A 225 -14.60 19.10 -3.05
C ALA A 225 -15.96 18.52 -3.44
N ASN A 226 -16.28 18.57 -4.73
CA ASN A 226 -17.43 17.90 -5.33
C ASN A 226 -16.94 17.20 -6.59
N ALA A 227 -15.88 16.42 -6.43
CA ALA A 227 -15.21 15.73 -7.52
C ALA A 227 -15.91 14.41 -7.85
N ILE A 228 -15.99 14.11 -9.13
CA ILE A 228 -16.45 12.83 -9.65
C ILE A 228 -15.22 11.94 -9.81
N ILE A 229 -15.29 10.73 -9.29
CA ILE A 229 -14.24 9.73 -9.38
C ILE A 229 -14.78 8.57 -10.21
N THR A 230 -14.17 8.32 -11.35
CA THR A 230 -14.53 7.24 -12.28
C THR A 230 -13.37 6.24 -12.35
N PRO A 231 -13.53 5.01 -11.82
CA PRO A 231 -12.52 3.98 -11.91
C PRO A 231 -12.15 3.64 -13.36
N ILE A 232 -10.90 3.28 -13.58
CA ILE A 232 -10.40 2.76 -14.86
C ILE A 232 -10.42 1.24 -14.79
N ASP A 233 -11.01 0.61 -15.79
CA ASP A 233 -11.23 -0.85 -15.89
C ASP A 233 -10.43 -1.53 -17.02
N THR A 234 -9.54 -0.77 -17.69
CA THR A 234 -8.81 -1.28 -18.86
C THR A 234 -7.40 -1.74 -18.50
N TYR A 235 -6.75 -1.10 -17.53
CA TYR A 235 -5.34 -1.32 -17.22
C TYR A 235 -4.98 -0.98 -15.78
N THR A 236 -4.12 -1.81 -15.16
CA THR A 236 -3.38 -1.45 -13.94
C THR A 236 -2.04 -2.16 -13.85
N ASP A 237 -1.00 -1.44 -13.47
CA ASP A 237 0.33 -1.92 -13.09
C ASP A 237 0.63 -1.60 -11.60
N LEU A 238 -0.35 -1.08 -10.87
CA LEU A 238 -0.23 -0.67 -9.47
C LEU A 238 -0.38 -1.87 -8.53
N ILE A 239 0.55 -2.82 -8.66
CA ILE A 239 0.55 -4.07 -7.91
C ILE A 239 1.84 -4.18 -7.12
N GLN A 240 1.71 -4.56 -5.84
CA GLN A 240 2.84 -4.86 -4.97
C GLN A 240 3.01 -6.38 -4.89
N TYR A 241 4.17 -6.83 -5.31
CA TYR A 241 4.58 -8.22 -5.29
C TYR A 241 5.50 -8.49 -4.11
N ILE A 242 5.62 -9.76 -3.76
CA ILE A 242 6.60 -10.24 -2.80
C ILE A 242 7.30 -11.47 -3.35
N GLY A 243 8.63 -11.44 -3.40
CA GLY A 243 9.49 -12.53 -3.83
C GLY A 243 10.46 -12.95 -2.74
N ILE A 244 10.94 -14.20 -2.78
CA ILE A 244 11.95 -14.73 -1.86
C ILE A 244 13.28 -14.97 -2.57
N THR A 245 14.35 -14.77 -1.87
CA THR A 245 15.71 -15.10 -2.32
C THR A 245 16.25 -16.34 -1.61
N ASN A 246 15.65 -16.71 -0.50
CA ASN A 246 16.01 -17.86 0.31
C ASN A 246 14.73 -18.61 0.74
N ILE A 247 14.77 -19.96 0.77
CA ILE A 247 13.64 -20.79 1.19
C ILE A 247 13.89 -21.24 2.63
N ASP A 248 13.03 -20.78 3.56
CA ASP A 248 13.04 -21.14 4.97
C ASP A 248 11.59 -21.20 5.50
N GLU A 249 11.33 -22.06 6.49
CA GLU A 249 9.97 -22.23 7.05
C GLU A 249 9.37 -20.95 7.60
N ASN A 250 10.18 -20.08 8.19
CA ASN A 250 9.71 -18.80 8.74
C ASN A 250 9.37 -17.80 7.62
N ILE A 251 10.11 -17.86 6.51
CA ILE A 251 9.80 -17.07 5.30
C ILE A 251 8.46 -17.53 4.71
N ILE A 252 8.23 -18.83 4.61
CA ILE A 252 6.94 -19.39 4.17
C ILE A 252 5.81 -19.01 5.13
N SER A 253 6.08 -18.98 6.44
CA SER A 253 5.12 -18.52 7.44
C SER A 253 4.77 -17.03 7.25
N PHE A 254 5.75 -16.19 6.88
CA PHE A 254 5.52 -14.78 6.55
C PHE A 254 4.58 -14.62 5.35
N TYR A 255 4.80 -15.39 4.29
CA TYR A 255 3.91 -15.42 3.13
C TYR A 255 2.50 -15.88 3.48
N SER A 256 2.40 -16.98 4.21
CA SER A 256 1.11 -17.53 4.63
C SER A 256 0.32 -16.52 5.49
N ALA A 257 1.00 -15.82 6.38
CA ALA A 257 0.39 -14.76 7.18
C ALA A 257 -0.03 -13.56 6.30
N LEU A 258 0.85 -13.08 5.41
CA LEU A 258 0.60 -11.95 4.51
C LEU A 258 -0.60 -12.20 3.60
N LEU A 259 -0.75 -13.43 3.10
CA LEU A 259 -1.80 -13.85 2.17
C LEU A 259 -2.98 -14.55 2.86
N SER A 260 -3.06 -14.53 4.20
CA SER A 260 -4.22 -15.01 4.93
C SER A 260 -5.46 -14.14 4.64
N ASP A 261 -6.65 -14.73 4.72
CA ASP A 261 -7.90 -13.98 4.45
C ASP A 261 -8.08 -12.80 5.40
N GLU A 262 -7.73 -12.96 6.68
CA GLU A 262 -7.77 -11.88 7.68
C GLU A 262 -6.89 -10.70 7.26
N ARG A 263 -5.64 -10.97 6.83
CA ARG A 263 -4.70 -9.92 6.43
C ARG A 263 -5.09 -9.28 5.10
N GLN A 264 -5.56 -10.07 4.14
CA GLN A 264 -6.06 -9.55 2.89
C GLN A 264 -7.31 -8.67 3.10
N TYR A 265 -8.23 -9.07 3.97
CA TYR A 265 -9.38 -8.24 4.34
C TYR A 265 -8.97 -6.93 5.03
N SER A 266 -7.93 -6.97 5.87
CA SER A 266 -7.41 -5.77 6.56
C SER A 266 -6.82 -4.71 5.63
N LEU A 267 -6.56 -5.02 4.35
CA LEU A 267 -6.14 -4.03 3.34
C LEU A 267 -7.18 -2.92 3.14
N SER A 268 -8.46 -3.20 3.43
CA SER A 268 -9.53 -2.19 3.41
C SER A 268 -9.26 -1.01 4.35
N GLU A 269 -8.60 -1.22 5.47
CA GLU A 269 -8.19 -0.15 6.40
C GLU A 269 -7.09 0.75 5.83
N TYR A 270 -6.40 0.27 4.80
CA TYR A 270 -5.33 0.98 4.09
C TYR A 270 -5.82 1.61 2.79
N SER A 271 -7.11 1.44 2.43
CA SER A 271 -7.68 1.82 1.13
C SER A 271 -6.91 1.16 -0.04
N LEU A 272 -6.54 -0.10 0.15
CA LEU A 272 -5.86 -0.98 -0.79
C LEU A 272 -6.76 -2.18 -1.10
N PHE A 273 -6.45 -2.93 -2.15
CA PHE A 273 -7.28 -4.04 -2.63
C PHE A 273 -6.53 -5.36 -2.47
N SER A 274 -7.32 -6.43 -2.25
CA SER A 274 -6.82 -7.79 -2.12
C SER A 274 -6.36 -8.35 -3.47
N SER A 275 -5.36 -9.23 -3.43
CA SER A 275 -4.98 -10.05 -4.57
C SER A 275 -5.80 -11.33 -4.71
N LYS A 276 -6.68 -11.62 -3.75
CA LYS A 276 -7.55 -12.79 -3.75
C LYS A 276 -8.83 -12.58 -4.53
N TYR A 277 -9.59 -13.65 -4.74
CA TYR A 277 -10.88 -13.61 -5.41
C TYR A 277 -11.99 -12.94 -4.58
N ASP A 278 -11.87 -12.97 -3.25
CA ASP A 278 -12.90 -12.41 -2.37
C ASP A 278 -12.81 -10.89 -2.32
N LYS A 279 -13.93 -10.23 -2.56
CA LYS A 279 -14.05 -8.78 -2.42
C LYS A 279 -13.94 -8.36 -0.95
N ILE A 280 -13.25 -7.25 -0.74
CA ILE A 280 -13.09 -6.64 0.60
C ILE A 280 -13.89 -5.34 0.77
N TYR A 281 -14.45 -4.81 -0.33
CA TYR A 281 -15.33 -3.64 -0.32
C TYR A 281 -16.73 -4.01 -0.84
N PHE A 282 -17.77 -3.54 -0.17
CA PHE A 282 -19.16 -3.90 -0.47
C PHE A 282 -20.01 -2.72 -0.91
N SER A 283 -19.48 -1.49 -0.88
CA SER A 283 -20.19 -0.29 -1.31
C SER A 283 -19.28 0.90 -1.53
N GLY A 284 -19.77 1.87 -2.32
CA GLY A 284 -19.11 3.15 -2.59
C GLY A 284 -17.90 3.03 -3.49
N ILE A 285 -17.16 4.13 -3.65
CA ILE A 285 -16.08 4.26 -4.63
C ILE A 285 -15.02 3.16 -4.57
N TYR A 286 -14.73 2.60 -3.41
CA TYR A 286 -13.76 1.50 -3.30
C TYR A 286 -14.33 0.19 -3.82
N SER A 287 -15.64 -0.07 -3.68
CA SER A 287 -16.29 -1.22 -4.33
C SER A 287 -16.24 -1.09 -5.84
N ASP A 288 -16.50 0.12 -6.36
CA ASP A 288 -16.46 0.40 -7.80
C ASP A 288 -15.03 0.27 -8.34
N MET A 289 -14.03 0.72 -7.57
CA MET A 289 -12.60 0.54 -7.89
C MET A 289 -12.20 -0.94 -7.91
N GLU A 290 -12.66 -1.71 -6.93
CA GLU A 290 -12.37 -3.14 -6.84
C GLU A 290 -12.95 -3.88 -8.04
N ASP A 291 -14.19 -3.57 -8.44
CA ASP A 291 -14.83 -4.14 -9.63
C ASP A 291 -14.09 -3.77 -10.92
N ALA A 292 -13.63 -2.52 -11.06
CA ALA A 292 -12.84 -2.08 -12.20
C ALA A 292 -11.50 -2.84 -12.29
N ILE A 293 -10.79 -2.98 -11.17
CA ILE A 293 -9.51 -3.71 -11.11
C ILE A 293 -9.65 -5.17 -11.56
N TYR A 294 -10.79 -5.82 -11.32
CA TYR A 294 -11.04 -7.20 -11.80
C TYR A 294 -11.09 -7.31 -13.33
N SER A 295 -11.37 -6.21 -14.03
CA SER A 295 -11.45 -6.17 -15.50
C SER A 295 -10.16 -5.69 -16.15
N CYS A 296 -9.21 -5.16 -15.38
CA CYS A 296 -7.98 -4.56 -15.90
C CYS A 296 -7.05 -5.58 -16.57
N ASN A 297 -6.43 -5.15 -17.65
CA ASN A 297 -5.24 -5.80 -18.18
C ASN A 297 -4.05 -5.51 -17.26
N ILE A 298 -3.29 -6.55 -16.90
CA ILE A 298 -2.18 -6.48 -15.94
C ILE A 298 -0.88 -6.87 -16.67
N PRO A 299 0.11 -5.98 -16.75
CA PRO A 299 1.38 -6.30 -17.39
C PRO A 299 2.19 -7.27 -16.55
N ASN A 300 3.05 -8.04 -17.21
CA ASN A 300 4.00 -8.91 -16.52
C ASN A 300 5.10 -8.07 -15.86
N VAL A 301 5.32 -8.25 -14.56
CA VAL A 301 6.25 -7.46 -13.76
C VAL A 301 7.72 -7.68 -14.15
N PHE A 302 8.03 -8.77 -14.84
CA PHE A 302 9.37 -9.14 -15.29
C PHE A 302 9.64 -8.83 -16.77
N GLN A 303 8.70 -8.22 -17.47
CA GLN A 303 8.80 -7.81 -18.90
C GLN A 303 8.89 -6.28 -19.07
#